data_21551cb618682fad8a83c51f50a9ae8d
#
_entry.id   21551cb618682fad8a83c51f50a9ae8d
#
_cell.length_a   1.000
_cell.length_b   1.000
_cell.length_c   1.000
_cell.angle_alpha   90.00
_cell.angle_beta   90.00
_cell.angle_gamma   90.00
#
_symmetry.space_group_name_H-M   'P 1'
#
loop_
_entity.id
_entity.type
_entity.pdbx_description
1 polymer ?
#
loop_
_entity_poly.entity_id
_entity_poly.type
_entity_poly.pdbx_seq_one_letter_code
_entity_poly.pdbx_strand_id
1 'polypeptide(L)'
;FLQAASGGRIGSSNTGIIEVEALKKIDFTLTEGNRLALIGHNGSGKTTLLRVLAGAYKPTSGKYECIGRVTSLIDPMMGMDGELTGLENIKLRGLFLGLSKNEIKNITEDVIEFSELGDFIKVPVRTYSSGMVLRLGFSISTAINPEILLMDEWMSVGDSDFKRKAEMRLNSFISKAGIMVMATHDDELAKSVCNKFIRLEHGEIV
;
A
#
# COMPACT_ATOMS: atom_id res chain seq x y z
N PHE A 1 25.07 -6.43 -21.88
CA PHE A 1 24.48 -5.10 -22.06
C PHE A 1 23.38 -4.83 -21.03
N LEU A 2 22.43 -5.75 -20.85
CA LEU A 2 21.34 -5.63 -19.87
C LEU A 2 21.84 -5.60 -18.41
N GLN A 3 22.86 -6.39 -18.06
CA GLN A 3 23.46 -6.37 -16.73
C GLN A 3 24.11 -5.03 -16.38
N ALA A 4 24.81 -4.41 -17.31
CA ALA A 4 25.44 -3.10 -17.10
C ALA A 4 24.40 -1.98 -16.92
N ALA A 5 23.31 -2.01 -17.70
CA ALA A 5 22.24 -1.02 -17.62
C ALA A 5 21.35 -1.15 -16.37
N SER A 6 21.32 -2.33 -15.75
CA SER A 6 20.51 -2.63 -14.54
C SER A 6 21.32 -2.63 -13.23
N GLY A 7 22.61 -2.21 -13.28
CA GLY A 7 23.49 -2.29 -12.11
C GLY A 7 23.73 -3.71 -11.62
N GLY A 8 23.73 -4.70 -12.53
CA GLY A 8 23.94 -6.12 -12.20
C GLY A 8 22.71 -6.88 -11.68
N ARG A 9 21.53 -6.24 -11.67
CA ARG A 9 20.29 -6.80 -11.10
C ARG A 9 19.55 -7.78 -12.02
N ILE A 10 19.87 -7.81 -13.32
CA ILE A 10 19.24 -8.71 -14.29
C ILE A 10 20.23 -9.84 -14.58
N GLY A 11 19.85 -11.05 -14.20
CA GLY A 11 20.54 -12.31 -14.52
C GLY A 11 19.70 -13.17 -15.47
N SER A 12 20.31 -14.19 -16.05
CA SER A 12 19.59 -15.28 -16.71
C SER A 12 19.90 -16.58 -15.94
N SER A 13 18.85 -17.30 -15.57
CA SER A 13 19.01 -18.66 -15.05
C SER A 13 19.49 -19.62 -16.13
N ASN A 14 20.01 -20.78 -15.75
CA ASN A 14 20.36 -21.87 -16.67
C ASN A 14 19.18 -22.35 -17.54
N THR A 15 17.96 -21.95 -17.21
CA THR A 15 16.71 -22.25 -17.93
C THR A 15 16.30 -21.17 -18.93
N GLY A 16 17.12 -20.10 -19.11
CA GLY A 16 16.81 -18.97 -19.99
C GLY A 16 15.78 -17.97 -19.42
N ILE A 17 15.37 -18.15 -18.17
CA ILE A 17 14.47 -17.22 -17.49
C ILE A 17 15.27 -15.99 -17.03
N ILE A 18 14.74 -14.80 -17.34
CA ILE A 18 15.32 -13.54 -16.85
C ILE A 18 14.96 -13.38 -15.38
N GLU A 19 15.95 -13.31 -14.52
CA GLU A 19 15.80 -13.06 -13.09
C GLU A 19 16.20 -11.63 -12.77
N VAL A 20 15.41 -10.98 -11.92
CA VAL A 20 15.70 -9.62 -11.41
C VAL A 20 15.88 -9.71 -9.91
N GLU A 21 17.10 -9.45 -9.42
CA GLU A 21 17.37 -9.31 -8.00
C GLU A 21 16.86 -7.93 -7.52
N ALA A 22 15.61 -7.88 -7.10
CA ALA A 22 14.94 -6.63 -6.76
C ALA A 22 15.34 -6.08 -5.39
N LEU A 23 15.65 -6.98 -4.44
CA LEU A 23 16.08 -6.65 -3.07
C LEU A 23 17.23 -7.57 -2.69
N LYS A 24 18.22 -7.02 -1.96
CA LYS A 24 19.43 -7.75 -1.60
C LYS A 24 19.91 -7.32 -0.22
N LYS A 25 20.06 -8.30 0.69
CA LYS A 25 20.57 -8.10 2.05
C LYS A 25 19.85 -7.00 2.84
N ILE A 26 18.53 -6.95 2.72
CA ILE A 26 17.69 -6.01 3.48
C ILE A 26 17.60 -6.51 4.92
N ASP A 27 18.02 -5.68 5.88
CA ASP A 27 17.91 -5.99 7.30
C ASP A 27 17.54 -4.73 8.10
N PHE A 28 16.40 -4.77 8.77
CA PHE A 28 15.96 -3.73 9.71
C PHE A 28 14.86 -4.25 10.62
N THR A 29 14.68 -3.56 11.73
CA THR A 29 13.60 -3.82 12.70
C THR A 29 12.84 -2.53 13.01
N LEU A 30 11.51 -2.64 13.02
CA LEU A 30 10.61 -1.57 13.43
C LEU A 30 9.82 -1.99 14.66
N THR A 31 9.59 -1.02 15.54
CA THR A 31 8.80 -1.15 16.76
C THR A 31 7.70 -0.10 16.76
N GLU A 32 6.72 -0.24 17.64
CA GLU A 32 5.65 0.74 17.82
C GLU A 32 6.19 2.18 17.94
N GLY A 33 5.52 3.13 17.29
CA GLY A 33 5.94 4.52 17.17
C GLY A 33 6.94 4.79 16.04
N ASN A 34 7.47 3.75 15.37
CA ASN A 34 8.37 3.97 14.23
C ASN A 34 7.59 4.35 12.97
N ARG A 35 8.05 5.43 12.35
CA ARG A 35 7.57 5.94 11.06
C ARG A 35 8.75 5.97 10.10
N LEU A 36 8.86 4.95 9.27
CA LEU A 36 9.98 4.76 8.36
C LEU A 36 9.68 5.36 7.00
N ALA A 37 10.56 6.22 6.50
CA ALA A 37 10.62 6.61 5.11
C ALA A 37 11.61 5.71 4.35
N LEU A 38 11.13 5.09 3.28
CA LEU A 38 11.96 4.42 2.26
C LEU A 38 12.24 5.42 1.16
N ILE A 39 13.47 5.90 1.07
CA ILE A 39 13.92 6.92 0.11
C ILE A 39 14.78 6.25 -0.97
N GLY A 40 14.70 6.73 -2.20
CA GLY A 40 15.52 6.25 -3.31
C GLY A 40 14.91 6.56 -4.66
N HIS A 41 15.71 6.46 -5.71
CA HIS A 41 15.26 6.70 -7.08
C HIS A 41 14.21 5.67 -7.56
N ASN A 42 13.55 5.96 -8.68
CA ASN A 42 12.60 5.00 -9.28
C ASN A 42 13.35 3.72 -9.67
N GLY A 43 12.76 2.56 -9.34
CA GLY A 43 13.39 1.26 -9.55
C GLY A 43 14.43 0.87 -8.50
N SER A 44 14.62 1.62 -7.40
CA SER A 44 15.57 1.24 -6.32
C SER A 44 15.11 0.02 -5.49
N GLY A 45 13.83 -0.38 -5.60
CA GLY A 45 13.26 -1.53 -4.87
C GLY A 45 12.19 -1.17 -3.83
N LYS A 46 11.85 0.11 -3.62
CA LYS A 46 10.90 0.58 -2.59
C LYS A 46 9.55 -0.13 -2.65
N THR A 47 8.88 -0.09 -3.81
CA THR A 47 7.57 -0.74 -4.00
C THR A 47 7.66 -2.26 -3.85
N THR A 48 8.78 -2.87 -4.27
CA THR A 48 9.01 -4.31 -4.07
C THR A 48 9.12 -4.63 -2.59
N LEU A 49 9.87 -3.83 -1.82
CA LEU A 49 9.99 -4.01 -0.37
C LEU A 49 8.63 -3.83 0.31
N LEU A 50 7.87 -2.80 -0.04
CA LEU A 50 6.50 -2.63 0.49
C LEU A 50 5.60 -3.83 0.20
N ARG A 51 5.68 -4.43 -1.00
CA ARG A 51 4.90 -5.63 -1.35
C ARG A 51 5.32 -6.86 -0.55
N VAL A 52 6.62 -6.99 -0.22
CA VAL A 52 7.10 -8.03 0.71
C VAL A 52 6.54 -7.79 2.11
N LEU A 53 6.61 -6.55 2.61
CA LEU A 53 6.07 -6.18 3.92
C LEU A 53 4.55 -6.35 4.00
N ALA A 54 3.84 -6.12 2.89
CA ALA A 54 2.39 -6.38 2.77
C ALA A 54 2.03 -7.87 2.68
N GLY A 55 3.02 -8.77 2.59
CA GLY A 55 2.79 -10.21 2.40
C GLY A 55 2.36 -10.60 0.99
N ALA A 56 2.32 -9.65 0.04
CA ALA A 56 1.98 -9.93 -1.36
C ALA A 56 3.09 -10.71 -2.09
N TYR A 57 4.35 -10.51 -1.68
CA TYR A 57 5.50 -11.25 -2.21
C TYR A 57 6.21 -11.97 -1.06
N LYS A 58 6.53 -13.25 -1.30
CA LYS A 58 7.36 -14.02 -0.39
C LYS A 58 8.84 -13.76 -0.71
N PRO A 59 9.70 -13.49 0.29
CA PRO A 59 11.14 -13.40 0.07
C PRO A 59 11.69 -14.71 -0.50
N THR A 60 12.62 -14.64 -1.46
CA THR A 60 13.34 -15.82 -1.98
C THR A 60 14.35 -16.35 -1.00
N SER A 61 14.89 -15.50 -0.12
CA SER A 61 15.81 -15.88 0.95
C SER A 61 15.64 -14.96 2.15
N GLY A 62 16.21 -15.34 3.29
CA GLY A 62 16.06 -14.58 4.53
C GLY A 62 14.76 -14.86 5.26
N LYS A 63 14.47 -14.04 6.28
CA LYS A 63 13.30 -14.17 7.15
C LYS A 63 12.57 -12.83 7.26
N TYR A 64 11.27 -12.88 7.12
CA TYR A 64 10.37 -11.76 7.40
C TYR A 64 9.40 -12.16 8.50
N GLU A 65 9.33 -11.38 9.55
CA GLU A 65 8.37 -11.52 10.63
C GLU A 65 7.58 -10.23 10.80
N CYS A 66 6.28 -10.34 10.95
CA CYS A 66 5.39 -9.22 11.20
C CYS A 66 4.37 -9.62 12.26
N ILE A 67 4.27 -8.81 13.31
CA ILE A 67 3.29 -9.00 14.38
C ILE A 67 2.33 -7.83 14.32
N GLY A 68 1.06 -8.10 14.01
CA GLY A 68 0.01 -7.11 13.85
C GLY A 68 -0.62 -7.09 12.47
N ARG A 69 -1.72 -6.35 12.36
CA ARG A 69 -2.50 -6.23 11.12
C ARG A 69 -1.87 -5.18 10.21
N VAL A 70 -1.47 -5.63 9.02
CA VAL A 70 -0.94 -4.75 7.98
C VAL A 70 -2.07 -4.19 7.13
N THR A 71 -2.11 -2.86 7.02
CA THR A 71 -2.99 -2.16 6.08
C THR A 71 -2.13 -1.47 5.02
N SER A 72 -2.44 -1.75 3.76
CA SER A 72 -1.66 -1.26 2.62
C SER A 72 -2.45 -0.25 1.80
N LEU A 73 -1.85 0.91 1.55
CA LEU A 73 -2.29 1.94 0.60
C LEU A 73 -1.38 2.00 -0.63
N ILE A 74 -0.83 0.85 -1.06
CA ILE A 74 0.04 0.77 -2.23
C ILE A 74 -0.77 0.77 -3.52
N ASP A 75 -1.88 0.02 -3.53
CA ASP A 75 -2.77 -0.10 -4.67
C ASP A 75 -4.22 -0.15 -4.19
N PRO A 76 -5.04 0.87 -4.51
CA PRO A 76 -6.45 0.91 -4.11
C PRO A 76 -7.29 -0.22 -4.71
N MET A 77 -6.84 -0.82 -5.83
CA MET A 77 -7.51 -1.95 -6.48
C MET A 77 -7.12 -3.31 -5.89
N MET A 78 -6.06 -3.37 -5.08
CA MET A 78 -5.59 -4.64 -4.53
C MET A 78 -6.70 -5.36 -3.76
N GLY A 79 -7.02 -6.60 -4.18
CA GLY A 79 -8.06 -7.42 -3.57
C GLY A 79 -9.50 -7.01 -3.91
N MET A 80 -9.70 -6.21 -4.96
CA MET A 80 -11.03 -5.93 -5.52
C MET A 80 -11.28 -6.77 -6.77
N ASP A 81 -12.54 -7.13 -6.98
CA ASP A 81 -13.01 -7.85 -8.17
C ASP A 81 -13.95 -6.91 -8.96
N GLY A 82 -13.64 -6.67 -10.22
CA GLY A 82 -14.41 -5.80 -11.10
C GLY A 82 -15.83 -6.32 -11.40
N GLU A 83 -16.06 -7.62 -11.35
CA GLU A 83 -17.37 -8.24 -11.60
C GLU A 83 -18.32 -8.07 -10.39
N LEU A 84 -17.79 -7.83 -9.21
CA LEU A 84 -18.55 -7.59 -8.00
C LEU A 84 -19.00 -6.13 -7.89
N THR A 85 -20.12 -5.91 -7.22
CA THR A 85 -20.59 -4.57 -6.84
C THR A 85 -19.67 -3.90 -5.82
N GLY A 86 -19.81 -2.59 -5.63
CA GLY A 86 -19.08 -1.88 -4.57
C GLY A 86 -19.34 -2.48 -3.19
N LEU A 87 -20.59 -2.85 -2.87
CA LEU A 87 -20.95 -3.48 -1.59
C LEU A 87 -20.28 -4.85 -1.41
N GLU A 88 -20.21 -5.66 -2.47
CA GLU A 88 -19.55 -6.95 -2.42
C GLU A 88 -18.03 -6.79 -2.28
N ASN A 89 -17.44 -5.79 -2.93
CA ASN A 89 -16.02 -5.46 -2.78
C ASN A 89 -15.67 -4.97 -1.37
N ILE A 90 -16.54 -4.22 -0.68
CA ILE A 90 -16.34 -3.88 0.73
C ILE A 90 -16.22 -5.17 1.57
N LYS A 91 -17.11 -6.14 1.35
CA LYS A 91 -17.08 -7.43 2.05
C LYS A 91 -15.82 -8.24 1.70
N LEU A 92 -15.50 -8.35 0.42
CA LEU A 92 -14.34 -9.09 -0.08
C LEU A 92 -13.05 -8.56 0.53
N ARG A 93 -12.80 -7.24 0.44
CA ARG A 93 -11.62 -6.63 1.02
C ARG A 93 -11.59 -6.71 2.55
N GLY A 94 -12.74 -6.57 3.22
CA GLY A 94 -12.83 -6.78 4.65
C GLY A 94 -12.36 -8.18 5.06
N LEU A 95 -12.75 -9.21 4.30
CA LEU A 95 -12.29 -10.59 4.54
C LEU A 95 -10.78 -10.73 4.29
N PHE A 96 -10.23 -10.14 3.22
CA PHE A 96 -8.79 -10.14 2.97
C PHE A 96 -7.99 -9.44 4.07
N LEU A 97 -8.55 -8.41 4.70
CA LEU A 97 -7.96 -7.72 5.84
C LEU A 97 -8.15 -8.48 7.17
N GLY A 98 -8.76 -9.67 7.13
CA GLY A 98 -8.99 -10.51 8.30
C GLY A 98 -10.10 -10.00 9.23
N LEU A 99 -11.02 -9.16 8.72
CA LEU A 99 -12.13 -8.65 9.52
C LEU A 99 -13.21 -9.70 9.75
N SER A 100 -13.79 -9.68 10.94
CA SER A 100 -15.01 -10.41 11.25
C SER A 100 -16.23 -9.82 10.51
N LYS A 101 -17.30 -10.61 10.41
CA LYS A 101 -18.57 -10.15 9.79
C LYS A 101 -19.12 -8.88 10.44
N ASN A 102 -18.97 -8.74 11.77
CA ASN A 102 -19.43 -7.56 12.49
C ASN A 102 -18.58 -6.32 12.17
N GLU A 103 -17.26 -6.46 12.12
CA GLU A 103 -16.36 -5.36 11.70
C GLU A 103 -16.68 -4.91 10.27
N ILE A 104 -16.88 -5.85 9.33
CA ILE A 104 -17.26 -5.54 7.95
C ILE A 104 -18.58 -4.75 7.92
N LYS A 105 -19.58 -5.19 8.70
CA LYS A 105 -20.86 -4.46 8.79
C LYS A 105 -20.66 -3.03 9.29
N ASN A 106 -19.86 -2.85 10.33
CA ASN A 106 -19.61 -1.54 10.93
C ASN A 106 -18.90 -0.56 9.96
N ILE A 107 -17.94 -1.05 9.16
CA ILE A 107 -17.24 -0.19 8.19
C ILE A 107 -18.07 0.08 6.94
N THR A 108 -19.07 -0.75 6.63
CA THR A 108 -19.83 -0.63 5.37
C THR A 108 -20.54 0.71 5.26
N GLU A 109 -21.19 1.17 6.32
CA GLU A 109 -21.90 2.46 6.35
C GLU A 109 -20.94 3.63 6.17
N ASP A 110 -19.81 3.62 6.88
CA ASP A 110 -18.76 4.63 6.75
C ASP A 110 -18.17 4.68 5.32
N VAL A 111 -17.91 3.52 4.71
CA VAL A 111 -17.39 3.44 3.34
C VAL A 111 -18.40 3.99 2.32
N ILE A 112 -19.69 3.66 2.46
CA ILE A 112 -20.74 4.16 1.57
C ILE A 112 -20.82 5.69 1.66
N GLU A 113 -20.87 6.22 2.86
CA GLU A 113 -20.98 7.68 3.11
C GLU A 113 -19.72 8.39 2.62
N PHE A 114 -18.54 7.88 2.98
CA PHE A 114 -17.29 8.56 2.64
C PHE A 114 -16.98 8.53 1.15
N SER A 115 -17.25 7.42 0.45
CA SER A 115 -16.95 7.28 -0.98
C SER A 115 -17.82 8.17 -1.88
N GLU A 116 -18.99 8.59 -1.39
CA GLU A 116 -19.96 9.43 -2.13
C GLU A 116 -20.39 8.82 -3.47
N LEU A 117 -20.42 7.49 -3.54
CA LEU A 117 -20.79 6.78 -4.78
C LEU A 117 -22.30 6.67 -4.99
N GLY A 118 -23.10 6.95 -3.96
CA GLY A 118 -24.57 6.86 -4.03
C GLY A 118 -25.05 5.49 -4.50
N ASP A 119 -25.97 5.45 -5.45
CA ASP A 119 -26.50 4.19 -5.99
C ASP A 119 -25.49 3.37 -6.81
N PHE A 120 -24.40 3.99 -7.26
CA PHE A 120 -23.33 3.24 -7.94
C PHE A 120 -22.73 2.14 -7.07
N ILE A 121 -22.82 2.26 -5.74
CA ILE A 121 -22.31 1.21 -4.83
C ILE A 121 -22.94 -0.18 -5.08
N LYS A 122 -24.11 -0.21 -5.74
CA LYS A 122 -24.89 -1.43 -6.04
C LYS A 122 -24.60 -2.03 -7.42
N VAL A 123 -23.79 -1.38 -8.25
CA VAL A 123 -23.44 -1.89 -9.60
C VAL A 123 -22.00 -2.40 -9.64
N PRO A 124 -21.66 -3.28 -10.62
CA PRO A 124 -20.31 -3.85 -10.74
C PRO A 124 -19.22 -2.79 -10.91
N VAL A 125 -18.11 -2.97 -10.19
CA VAL A 125 -16.98 -2.01 -10.17
C VAL A 125 -16.35 -1.80 -11.55
N ARG A 126 -16.42 -2.79 -12.45
CA ARG A 126 -15.96 -2.64 -13.85
C ARG A 126 -16.67 -1.50 -14.62
N THR A 127 -17.82 -1.02 -14.14
CA THR A 127 -18.55 0.10 -14.74
C THR A 127 -18.14 1.46 -14.16
N TYR A 128 -17.27 1.48 -13.16
CA TYR A 128 -16.84 2.70 -12.49
C TYR A 128 -15.82 3.48 -13.31
N SER A 129 -15.82 4.79 -13.17
CA SER A 129 -14.70 5.61 -13.60
C SER A 129 -13.47 5.34 -12.71
N SER A 130 -12.27 5.68 -13.18
CA SER A 130 -11.04 5.55 -12.38
C SER A 130 -11.14 6.31 -11.04
N GLY A 131 -11.76 7.49 -11.03
CA GLY A 131 -12.03 8.27 -9.82
C GLY A 131 -12.96 7.55 -8.84
N MET A 132 -14.04 6.92 -9.32
CA MET A 132 -14.96 6.14 -8.48
C MET A 132 -14.29 4.92 -7.86
N VAL A 133 -13.48 4.21 -8.64
CA VAL A 133 -12.68 3.08 -8.15
C VAL A 133 -11.73 3.53 -7.05
N LEU A 134 -11.05 4.64 -7.28
CA LEU A 134 -10.09 5.22 -6.32
C LEU A 134 -10.80 5.65 -5.02
N ARG A 135 -11.97 6.30 -5.12
CA ARG A 135 -12.80 6.67 -3.97
C ARG A 135 -13.22 5.46 -3.17
N LEU A 136 -13.72 4.40 -3.83
CA LEU A 136 -14.12 3.15 -3.15
C LEU A 136 -12.93 2.50 -2.46
N GLY A 137 -11.83 2.27 -3.19
CA GLY A 137 -10.64 1.61 -2.67
C GLY A 137 -10.01 2.35 -1.48
N PHE A 138 -9.90 3.68 -1.58
CA PHE A 138 -9.42 4.54 -0.51
C PHE A 138 -10.35 4.48 0.72
N SER A 139 -11.67 4.59 0.51
CA SER A 139 -12.66 4.53 1.58
C SER A 139 -12.56 3.22 2.37
N ILE A 140 -12.50 2.08 1.68
CA ILE A 140 -12.35 0.77 2.32
C ILE A 140 -11.04 0.70 3.11
N SER A 141 -9.92 1.10 2.48
CA SER A 141 -8.60 0.98 3.09
C SER A 141 -8.44 1.84 4.35
N THR A 142 -9.13 2.99 4.41
CA THR A 142 -9.05 3.94 5.53
C THR A 142 -10.20 3.83 6.54
N ALA A 143 -11.12 2.87 6.35
CA ALA A 143 -12.22 2.63 7.29
C ALA A 143 -11.79 1.90 8.58
N ILE A 144 -10.59 1.32 8.60
CA ILE A 144 -10.08 0.52 9.70
C ILE A 144 -8.81 1.17 10.25
N ASN A 145 -8.69 1.27 11.57
CA ASN A 145 -7.47 1.77 12.17
C ASN A 145 -6.30 0.81 11.91
N PRO A 146 -5.19 1.28 11.33
CA PRO A 146 -4.06 0.43 11.01
C PRO A 146 -3.19 0.19 12.26
N GLU A 147 -2.75 -1.06 12.48
CA GLU A 147 -1.65 -1.33 13.40
C GLU A 147 -0.32 -1.05 12.70
N ILE A 148 -0.19 -1.54 11.47
CA ILE A 148 0.96 -1.31 10.60
C ILE A 148 0.45 -0.75 9.28
N LEU A 149 0.90 0.45 8.92
CA LEU A 149 0.51 1.15 7.70
C LEU A 149 1.64 1.12 6.68
N LEU A 150 1.34 0.63 5.47
CA LEU A 150 2.25 0.68 4.33
C LEU A 150 1.70 1.62 3.26
N MET A 151 2.52 2.55 2.78
CA MET A 151 2.14 3.53 1.76
C MET A 151 3.20 3.63 0.66
N ASP A 152 2.76 3.71 -0.60
CA ASP A 152 3.64 4.02 -1.73
C ASP A 152 3.28 5.40 -2.26
N GLU A 153 4.05 6.40 -1.87
CA GLU A 153 3.85 7.82 -2.10
C GLU A 153 2.56 8.40 -1.47
N TRP A 154 2.44 9.72 -1.50
CA TRP A 154 1.24 10.42 -1.05
C TRP A 154 0.21 10.38 -2.18
N MET A 155 -0.84 9.58 -2.00
CA MET A 155 -1.85 9.40 -3.04
C MET A 155 -2.63 10.70 -3.29
N SER A 156 -2.55 11.22 -4.51
CA SER A 156 -3.48 12.24 -4.98
C SER A 156 -4.82 11.57 -5.32
N VAL A 157 -5.79 11.64 -4.40
CA VAL A 157 -7.08 10.95 -4.53
C VAL A 157 -8.17 11.89 -5.02
N GLY A 158 -8.74 11.63 -6.20
CA GLY A 158 -10.00 12.19 -6.65
C GLY A 158 -9.96 13.64 -7.19
N ASP A 159 -11.13 14.24 -7.36
CA ASP A 159 -11.33 15.64 -7.68
C ASP A 159 -11.06 16.57 -6.48
N SER A 160 -11.12 17.89 -6.68
CA SER A 160 -10.74 18.90 -5.67
C SER A 160 -11.47 18.74 -4.34
N ASP A 161 -12.76 18.41 -4.37
CA ASP A 161 -13.58 18.35 -3.15
C ASP A 161 -13.33 17.06 -2.37
N PHE A 162 -13.28 15.93 -3.08
CA PHE A 162 -12.94 14.65 -2.47
C PHE A 162 -11.48 14.63 -1.96
N LYS A 163 -10.56 15.28 -2.66
CA LYS A 163 -9.15 15.40 -2.28
C LYS A 163 -9.00 15.97 -0.87
N ARG A 164 -9.65 17.11 -0.57
CA ARG A 164 -9.58 17.72 0.77
C ARG A 164 -10.11 16.78 1.86
N LYS A 165 -11.23 16.11 1.61
CA LYS A 165 -11.84 15.13 2.52
C LYS A 165 -10.91 13.92 2.73
N ALA A 166 -10.30 13.43 1.65
CA ALA A 166 -9.36 12.32 1.68
C ALA A 166 -8.07 12.66 2.44
N GLU A 167 -7.52 13.87 2.25
CA GLU A 167 -6.34 14.35 2.99
C GLU A 167 -6.60 14.42 4.50
N MET A 168 -7.75 14.94 4.92
CA MET A 168 -8.13 14.98 6.35
C MET A 168 -8.23 13.56 6.93
N ARG A 169 -8.88 12.63 6.20
CA ARG A 169 -9.01 11.24 6.63
C ARG A 169 -7.66 10.53 6.67
N LEU A 170 -6.81 10.75 5.66
CA LEU A 170 -5.47 10.17 5.60
C LEU A 170 -4.59 10.64 6.76
N ASN A 171 -4.61 11.94 7.09
CA ASN A 171 -3.88 12.47 8.24
C ASN A 171 -4.33 11.83 9.56
N SER A 172 -5.65 11.71 9.77
CA SER A 172 -6.21 10.99 10.92
C SER A 172 -5.82 9.51 10.93
N PHE A 173 -5.80 8.87 9.77
CA PHE A 173 -5.43 7.48 9.60
C PHE A 173 -3.94 7.23 9.91
N ILE A 174 -3.05 8.08 9.41
CA ILE A 174 -1.60 8.05 9.69
C ILE A 174 -1.34 8.26 11.18
N SER A 175 -2.05 9.19 11.83
CA SER A 175 -1.84 9.48 13.25
C SER A 175 -2.15 8.30 14.17
N LYS A 176 -3.04 7.40 13.74
CA LYS A 176 -3.47 6.20 14.48
C LYS A 176 -2.61 4.97 14.23
N ALA A 177 -1.72 5.00 13.23
CA ALA A 177 -0.85 3.86 12.93
C ALA A 177 0.18 3.66 14.04
N GLY A 178 0.29 2.44 14.55
CA GLY A 178 1.34 2.05 15.51
C GLY A 178 2.72 2.05 14.85
N ILE A 179 2.82 1.49 13.64
CA ILE A 179 4.02 1.51 12.79
C ILE A 179 3.62 2.02 11.42
N MET A 180 4.47 2.84 10.79
CA MET A 180 4.28 3.27 9.40
C MET A 180 5.54 3.03 8.57
N VAL A 181 5.35 2.56 7.34
CA VAL A 181 6.41 2.51 6.32
C VAL A 181 5.89 3.21 5.06
N MET A 182 6.54 4.27 4.66
CA MET A 182 6.17 5.06 3.48
C MET A 182 7.32 5.09 2.49
N ALA A 183 7.07 4.66 1.25
CA ALA A 183 7.98 4.94 0.16
C ALA A 183 7.69 6.32 -0.41
N THR A 184 8.72 7.11 -0.63
CA THR A 184 8.59 8.43 -1.26
C THR A 184 9.89 8.85 -1.94
N HIS A 185 9.77 9.75 -2.90
CA HIS A 185 10.90 10.47 -3.48
C HIS A 185 10.97 11.93 -2.99
N ASP A 186 10.02 12.36 -2.16
CA ASP A 186 9.95 13.70 -1.57
C ASP A 186 10.58 13.69 -0.17
N ASP A 187 11.79 14.24 -0.08
CA ASP A 187 12.56 14.31 1.17
C ASP A 187 11.90 15.24 2.20
N GLU A 188 11.21 16.30 1.78
CA GLU A 188 10.52 17.24 2.70
C GLU A 188 9.31 16.56 3.33
N LEU A 189 8.50 15.86 2.52
CA LEU A 189 7.40 15.06 3.02
C LEU A 189 7.89 13.98 4.00
N ALA A 190 8.95 13.25 3.63
CA ALA A 190 9.54 12.22 4.48
C ALA A 190 9.92 12.79 5.85
N LYS A 191 10.60 13.93 5.88
CA LYS A 191 11.03 14.60 7.13
C LYS A 191 9.86 15.10 7.97
N SER A 192 8.73 15.48 7.34
CA SER A 192 7.57 16.01 8.05
C SER A 192 6.76 14.96 8.78
N VAL A 193 6.76 13.69 8.29
CA VAL A 193 5.89 12.62 8.82
C VAL A 193 6.63 11.40 9.36
N CYS A 194 7.95 11.24 9.06
CA CYS A 194 8.74 10.09 9.46
C CYS A 194 9.82 10.44 10.49
N ASN A 195 10.16 9.47 11.33
CA ASN A 195 11.22 9.57 12.34
C ASN A 195 12.38 8.59 12.11
N LYS A 196 12.28 7.73 11.10
CA LYS A 196 13.33 6.83 10.63
C LYS A 196 13.45 6.92 9.11
N PHE A 197 14.65 6.71 8.59
CA PHE A 197 14.95 6.84 7.16
C PHE A 197 15.82 5.67 6.73
N ILE A 198 15.47 5.03 5.63
CA ILE A 198 16.27 4.04 4.92
C ILE A 198 16.38 4.49 3.48
N ARG A 199 17.61 4.62 2.99
CA ARG A 199 17.87 4.87 1.57
C ARG A 199 18.08 3.55 0.87
N LEU A 200 17.35 3.34 -0.24
CA LEU A 200 17.49 2.18 -1.09
C LEU A 200 18.17 2.58 -2.41
N GLU A 201 19.23 1.90 -2.73
CA GLU A 201 19.91 2.01 -4.02
C GLU A 201 20.12 0.61 -4.60
N HIS A 202 19.61 0.37 -5.80
CA HIS A 202 19.75 -0.93 -6.49
C HIS A 202 19.37 -2.16 -5.65
N GLY A 203 18.36 -2.01 -4.79
CA GLY A 203 17.84 -3.10 -3.94
C GLY A 203 18.61 -3.32 -2.65
N GLU A 204 19.60 -2.50 -2.31
CA GLU A 204 20.37 -2.55 -1.07
C GLU A 204 20.09 -1.31 -0.19
N ILE A 205 20.30 -1.44 1.11
CA ILE A 205 20.29 -0.31 2.06
C ILE A 205 21.67 0.34 2.05
N VAL A 206 21.70 1.68 1.86
CA VAL A 206 22.92 2.50 1.81
C VAL A 206 22.87 3.63 2.81
#